data_fe25e60ca22506252c9c252190894634
#
_entry.id   fe25e60ca22506252c9c252190894634
#
_cell.length_a   1.000
_cell.length_b   1.000
_cell.length_c   1.000
_cell.angle_alpha   90.00
_cell.angle_beta   90.00
_cell.angle_gamma   90.00
#
_symmetry.space_group_name_H-M   'P 1'
#
loop_
_entity.id
_entity.type
_entity.pdbx_description
1 polymer ?
#
loop_
_entity_poly.entity_id
_entity_poly.type
_entity_poly.pdbx_seq_one_letter_code
_entity_poly.pdbx_strand_id
1 'polypeptide(L)'
;MTKRVHNFNPGPAVLPEEVLQQAQLEMLDYKGTGMSVMEISHRSKEFEAIVTTAQADLRHLLGIPANYKILFLQGGASLQFAMLPE
;
A
#
# COMPACT_ATOMS: atom_id res chain seq x y z
N MET A 1 -8.47 15.54 20.43
CA MET A 1 -7.48 14.71 19.71
C MET A 1 -7.56 13.28 20.20
N THR A 2 -7.77 12.34 19.29
CA THR A 2 -7.88 10.93 19.66
C THR A 2 -6.52 10.36 20.01
N LYS A 3 -6.44 9.67 21.14
CA LYS A 3 -5.22 8.98 21.53
C LYS A 3 -5.11 7.67 20.75
N ARG A 4 -4.05 7.51 19.98
CA ARG A 4 -3.82 6.31 19.18
C ARG A 4 -3.19 5.21 20.02
N VAL A 5 -3.61 3.98 19.79
CA VAL A 5 -3.02 2.83 20.47
C VAL A 5 -1.99 2.16 19.57
N HIS A 6 -1.06 1.45 20.19
CA HIS A 6 -0.06 0.67 19.46
C HIS A 6 -0.67 -0.69 19.14
N ASN A 7 -1.21 -0.79 17.93
CA ASN A 7 -1.91 -2.00 17.47
C ASN A 7 -1.00 -2.79 16.52
N PHE A 8 -0.59 -3.97 16.95
CA PHE A 8 0.29 -4.85 16.18
C PHE A 8 -0.39 -6.15 15.77
N ASN A 9 -1.70 -6.09 15.49
CA ASN A 9 -2.43 -7.25 15.02
C ASN A 9 -1.90 -7.69 13.64
N PRO A 10 -1.98 -9.01 13.33
CA PRO A 10 -1.55 -9.49 12.02
C PRO A 10 -2.57 -9.12 10.94
N GLY A 11 -2.30 -8.06 10.23
CA GLY A 11 -3.18 -7.52 9.21
C GLY A 11 -3.74 -6.16 9.61
N PRO A 12 -4.82 -6.09 10.42
CA PRO A 12 -5.41 -4.79 10.78
C PRO A 12 -4.60 -4.09 11.88
N ALA A 13 -3.38 -3.67 11.53
CA ALA A 13 -2.47 -3.01 12.46
C ALA A 13 -2.58 -1.49 12.36
N VAL A 14 -1.90 -0.80 13.27
CA VAL A 14 -1.89 0.66 13.29
C VAL A 14 -1.22 1.21 12.04
N LEU A 15 -1.80 2.26 11.47
CA LEU A 15 -1.23 3.01 10.36
C LEU A 15 -0.84 4.41 10.82
N PRO A 16 0.13 5.04 10.19
CA PRO A 16 0.44 6.44 10.50
C PRO A 16 -0.78 7.32 10.33
N GLU A 17 -0.94 8.28 11.22
CA GLU A 17 -2.12 9.15 11.20
C GLU A 17 -2.21 9.94 9.89
N GLU A 18 -1.09 10.37 9.35
CA GLU A 18 -1.03 11.11 8.09
C GLU A 18 -1.57 10.27 6.93
N VAL A 19 -1.31 8.97 6.94
CA VAL A 19 -1.83 8.04 5.93
C VAL A 19 -3.34 7.94 6.02
N LEU A 20 -3.86 7.84 7.25
CA LEU A 20 -5.31 7.78 7.48
C LEU A 20 -6.00 9.08 7.06
N GLN A 21 -5.38 10.22 7.33
CA GLN A 21 -5.90 11.52 6.91
C GLN A 21 -5.92 11.63 5.39
N GLN A 22 -4.88 11.16 4.72
CA GLN A 22 -4.82 11.14 3.27
C GLN A 22 -5.92 10.26 2.69
N ALA A 23 -6.11 9.07 3.25
CA ALA A 23 -7.17 8.16 2.82
C ALA A 23 -8.56 8.79 3.01
N GLN A 24 -8.74 9.51 4.12
CA GLN A 24 -10.00 10.20 4.38
C GLN A 24 -10.30 11.25 3.31
N LEU A 25 -9.30 12.02 2.92
CA LEU A 25 -9.45 13.04 1.88
C LEU A 25 -9.78 12.44 0.51
N GLU A 26 -9.30 11.22 0.26
CA GLU A 26 -9.47 10.54 -1.01
C GLU A 26 -10.60 9.51 -1.00
N MET A 27 -11.38 9.49 0.08
CA MET A 27 -12.41 8.46 0.27
C MET A 27 -13.57 8.62 -0.70
N LEU A 28 -13.96 9.84 -1.04
CA LEU A 28 -15.09 10.11 -1.95
C LEU A 28 -14.66 10.50 -3.35
N ASP A 29 -13.46 11.00 -3.51
CA ASP A 29 -12.97 11.45 -4.81
C ASP A 29 -11.45 11.42 -4.85
N TYR A 30 -10.91 10.42 -5.53
CA TYR A 30 -9.47 10.33 -5.73
C TYR A 30 -9.07 11.13 -6.97
N LYS A 31 -8.41 12.25 -6.75
CA LYS A 31 -7.82 13.10 -7.81
C LYS A 31 -8.77 13.43 -8.96
N GLY A 32 -10.02 13.73 -8.64
CA GLY A 32 -11.00 14.12 -9.65
C GLY A 32 -11.62 13.00 -10.44
N THR A 33 -11.37 11.75 -10.05
CA THR A 33 -11.95 10.59 -10.76
C THR A 33 -13.43 10.39 -10.46
N GLY A 34 -13.94 11.00 -9.38
CA GLY A 34 -15.30 10.74 -8.90
C GLY A 34 -15.45 9.42 -8.19
N MET A 35 -14.35 8.71 -7.98
CA MET A 35 -14.33 7.42 -7.29
C MET A 35 -13.46 7.50 -6.05
N SER A 36 -13.80 6.69 -5.04
CA SER A 36 -12.93 6.51 -3.88
C SER A 36 -11.62 5.87 -4.30
N VAL A 37 -10.54 6.21 -3.57
CA VAL A 37 -9.28 5.49 -3.73
C VAL A 37 -9.48 3.99 -3.53
N MET A 38 -10.49 3.59 -2.73
CA MET A 38 -10.78 2.18 -2.49
C MET A 38 -11.53 1.49 -3.63
N GLU A 39 -12.08 2.28 -4.56
CA GLU A 39 -12.88 1.76 -5.68
C GLU A 39 -12.11 1.69 -6.99
N ILE A 40 -10.84 2.11 -6.99
CA ILE A 40 -10.05 2.21 -8.21
C ILE A 40 -9.60 0.82 -8.67
N SER A 41 -9.85 0.52 -9.95
CA SER A 41 -9.42 -0.75 -10.54
C SER A 41 -7.89 -0.85 -10.57
N HIS A 42 -7.39 -2.05 -10.28
CA HIS A 42 -5.95 -2.32 -10.38
C HIS A 42 -5.42 -2.23 -11.81
N ARG A 43 -6.32 -2.12 -12.80
CA ARG A 43 -5.93 -1.97 -14.21
C ARG A 43 -5.97 -0.52 -14.68
N SER A 44 -6.38 0.41 -13.81
CA SER A 44 -6.46 1.82 -14.19
C SER A 44 -5.10 2.49 -14.16
N LYS A 45 -5.00 3.61 -14.87
CA LYS A 45 -3.77 4.42 -14.85
C LYS A 45 -3.51 5.01 -13.48
N GLU A 46 -4.58 5.36 -12.77
CA GLU A 46 -4.48 5.91 -11.42
C GLU A 46 -3.85 4.89 -10.48
N PHE A 47 -4.27 3.64 -10.56
CA PHE A 47 -3.70 2.59 -9.73
C PHE A 47 -2.26 2.27 -10.14
N GLU A 48 -1.97 2.24 -11.43
CA GLU A 48 -0.60 2.06 -11.92
C GLU A 48 0.33 3.12 -11.34
N ALA A 49 -0.12 4.36 -11.30
CA ALA A 49 0.67 5.45 -10.75
C ALA A 49 0.94 5.23 -9.25
N ILE A 50 -0.05 4.75 -8.49
CA ILE A 50 0.11 4.44 -7.08
C ILE A 50 1.17 3.35 -6.90
N VAL A 51 1.08 2.27 -7.65
CA VAL A 51 2.01 1.15 -7.55
C VAL A 51 3.43 1.57 -7.97
N THR A 52 3.54 2.30 -9.06
CA THR A 52 4.84 2.77 -9.55
C THR A 52 5.52 3.68 -8.52
N THR A 53 4.75 4.60 -7.92
CA THR A 53 5.28 5.47 -6.87
C THR A 53 5.69 4.67 -5.65
N ALA A 54 4.88 3.69 -5.24
CA ALA A 54 5.20 2.85 -4.09
C ALA A 54 6.49 2.06 -4.32
N GLN A 55 6.68 1.51 -5.52
CA GLN A 55 7.92 0.80 -5.86
C GLN A 55 9.12 1.72 -5.82
N ALA A 56 8.99 2.92 -6.39
CA ALA A 56 10.08 3.90 -6.39
C ALA A 56 10.44 4.32 -4.97
N ASP A 57 9.44 4.56 -4.12
CA ASP A 57 9.65 4.97 -2.74
C ASP A 57 10.33 3.87 -1.93
N LEU A 58 9.90 2.62 -2.08
CA LEU A 58 10.52 1.49 -1.39
C LEU A 58 11.98 1.32 -1.82
N ARG A 59 12.23 1.45 -3.13
CA ARG A 59 13.58 1.33 -3.67
C ARG A 59 14.49 2.40 -3.09
N HIS A 60 13.98 3.62 -3.00
CA HIS A 60 14.73 4.75 -2.45
C HIS A 60 14.98 4.59 -0.95
N LEU A 61 13.92 4.27 -0.18
CA LEU A 61 13.99 4.19 1.27
C LEU A 61 14.89 3.05 1.76
N LEU A 62 14.86 1.92 1.05
CA LEU A 62 15.60 0.73 1.45
C LEU A 62 16.93 0.57 0.69
N GLY A 63 17.23 1.48 -0.24
CA GLY A 63 18.45 1.41 -1.03
C GLY A 63 18.52 0.17 -1.91
N ILE A 64 17.38 -0.25 -2.48
CA ILE A 64 17.31 -1.47 -3.28
C ILE A 64 17.99 -1.24 -4.64
N PRO A 65 19.01 -2.08 -5.00
CA PRO A 65 19.66 -1.94 -6.30
C PRO A 65 18.70 -2.27 -7.46
N ALA A 66 19.01 -1.74 -8.65
CA ALA A 66 18.16 -1.89 -9.82
C ALA A 66 18.00 -3.35 -10.29
N ASN A 67 18.95 -4.23 -9.92
CA ASN A 67 18.87 -5.64 -10.30
C ASN A 67 17.95 -6.47 -9.41
N TYR A 68 17.38 -5.88 -8.36
CA TYR A 68 16.37 -6.54 -7.55
C TYR A 68 14.98 -6.04 -7.93
N LYS A 69 14.02 -6.95 -8.00
CA LYS A 69 12.63 -6.61 -8.30
C LYS A 69 11.80 -6.48 -7.03
N ILE A 70 10.86 -5.56 -7.06
CA ILE A 70 9.90 -5.38 -5.96
C ILE A 70 8.58 -5.98 -6.43
N LEU A 71 8.05 -6.93 -5.67
CA LEU A 71 6.81 -7.62 -5.99
C LEU A 71 5.79 -7.38 -4.89
N PHE A 72 4.56 -7.03 -5.29
CA PHE A 72 3.44 -6.92 -4.37
C PHE A 72 2.57 -8.15 -4.56
N LEU A 73 2.63 -9.07 -3.59
CA LEU A 73 1.95 -10.36 -3.68
C LEU A 73 0.79 -10.42 -2.70
N GLN A 74 -0.25 -11.12 -3.09
CA GLN A 74 -1.38 -11.35 -2.20
C GLN A 74 -1.05 -12.38 -1.13
N GLY A 75 -1.87 -12.43 -0.06
CA GLY A 75 -1.77 -13.43 0.97
C GLY A 75 -0.97 -12.97 2.17
N GLY A 76 -1.06 -13.75 3.23
CA GLY A 76 -0.29 -13.52 4.44
C GLY A 76 0.95 -14.38 4.49
N ALA A 77 1.53 -14.49 5.70
CA ALA A 77 2.76 -15.25 5.90
C ALA A 77 2.60 -16.73 5.54
N SER A 78 1.44 -17.31 5.83
CA SER A 78 1.20 -18.73 5.52
C SER A 78 1.27 -19.01 4.03
N LEU A 79 0.68 -18.13 3.22
CA LEU A 79 0.73 -18.27 1.76
C LEU A 79 2.15 -18.09 1.24
N GLN A 80 2.91 -17.18 1.83
CA GLN A 80 4.29 -16.94 1.41
C GLN A 80 5.16 -18.17 1.62
N PHE A 81 4.95 -18.92 2.70
CA PHE A 81 5.68 -20.17 2.91
C PHE A 81 5.43 -21.18 1.80
N ALA A 82 4.25 -21.16 1.20
CA ALA A 82 3.94 -22.03 0.06
C ALA A 82 4.46 -21.50 -1.27
N MET A 83 4.56 -20.18 -1.41
CA MET A 83 4.93 -19.52 -2.68
C MET A 83 6.43 -19.39 -2.88
N LEU A 84 7.21 -19.27 -1.81
CA LEU A 84 8.65 -19.12 -1.91
C LEU A 84 9.30 -20.47 -2.19
N PRO A 85 10.21 -20.57 -3.16
CA PRO A 85 10.95 -21.79 -3.40
C PRO A 85 11.93 -22.06 -2.25
N GLU A 86 12.11 -23.30 -1.91
CA GLU A 86 13.07 -23.72 -0.89
C GLU A 86 14.49 -23.79 -1.46
#